data_16558beca04f83ec5f5955ce5992a701
#
_entry.id   16558beca04f83ec5f5955ce5992a701
#
_cell.length_a   1.000
_cell.length_b   1.000
_cell.length_c   1.000
_cell.angle_alpha   90.00
_cell.angle_beta   90.00
_cell.angle_gamma   90.00
#
_symmetry.space_group_name_H-M   'P 1'
#
loop_
_entity.id
_entity.type
_entity.pdbx_description
1 polymer ?
#
loop_
_entity_poly.entity_id
_entity_poly.type
_entity_poly.pdbx_seq_one_letter_code
_entity_poly.pdbx_strand_id
1 'polypeptide(L)'
;MAEDIKTRNRILLVATLSAFLTPFMGSSINLAIPAIGQDLHGNAIMLNWIVTSFLLVSAAFLLPFGRLADMYGRKRIYVAGIGIFGAASFLCALSSSLDILLLARGLQGLGATMMFATGMALLTAAFPPQERGRVLGINAAMVYVGLSAGPIVGGFLTHYLGWRSIFYMVGLWSVLVIWAAQAWMPDDRHPVGEERYDTLGALLVAVSLIALIYGTSSLYTVSVAPAVAIAGVAGLAVFAFREFRAPHPLLNVRVLATNAAFAFSNLAALINYSATFSITYLLSLYLQVVRGYGAQAAGLLLLIQPLIMALLSPLTGRLSDRLQPRLVSSVGMAVTTIGLLLLSTIRSETDIRIIVGILVLQGIGFA
;
A
#
# COMPACT_ATOMS: atom_id res chain seq x y z
N MET A 1 -2.81 -12.42 -32.33
CA MET A 1 -3.25 -13.25 -31.18
C MET A 1 -2.09 -13.75 -30.32
N ALA A 2 -1.09 -14.47 -30.83
CA ALA A 2 0.05 -14.94 -30.01
C ALA A 2 0.95 -13.79 -29.48
N GLU A 3 1.19 -12.77 -30.28
CA GLU A 3 1.98 -11.59 -29.91
C GLU A 3 1.28 -10.74 -28.83
N ASP A 4 -0.04 -10.63 -28.92
CA ASP A 4 -0.89 -9.95 -27.94
C ASP A 4 -0.89 -10.67 -26.57
N ILE A 5 -0.96 -12.01 -26.55
CA ILE A 5 -0.85 -12.81 -25.33
C ILE A 5 0.54 -12.64 -24.68
N LYS A 6 1.60 -12.63 -25.47
CA LYS A 6 2.96 -12.42 -24.99
C LYS A 6 3.14 -11.04 -24.34
N THR A 7 2.58 -10.00 -24.97
CA THR A 7 2.60 -8.63 -24.44
C THR A 7 1.81 -8.52 -23.13
N ARG A 8 0.61 -9.10 -23.03
CA ARG A 8 -0.18 -9.14 -21.81
C ARG A 8 0.56 -9.81 -20.65
N ASN A 9 1.17 -10.97 -20.90
CA ASN A 9 1.95 -11.69 -19.88
C ASN A 9 3.17 -10.88 -19.41
N ARG A 10 3.82 -10.12 -20.30
CA ARG A 10 4.92 -9.22 -19.96
C ARG A 10 4.46 -8.07 -19.06
N ILE A 11 3.31 -7.46 -19.38
CA ILE A 11 2.72 -6.42 -18.53
C ILE A 11 2.39 -6.98 -17.15
N LEU A 12 1.79 -8.18 -17.08
CA LEU A 12 1.50 -8.85 -15.80
C LEU A 12 2.79 -9.11 -15.02
N LEU A 13 3.83 -9.61 -15.65
CA LEU A 13 5.10 -9.90 -14.98
C LEU A 13 5.73 -8.63 -14.39
N VAL A 14 5.80 -7.55 -15.16
CA VAL A 14 6.34 -6.26 -14.68
C VAL A 14 5.50 -5.71 -13.53
N ALA A 15 4.18 -5.73 -13.67
CA ALA A 15 3.28 -5.24 -12.62
C ALA A 15 3.40 -6.04 -11.33
N THR A 16 3.50 -7.37 -11.41
CA THR A 16 3.66 -8.25 -10.24
C THR A 16 5.02 -8.08 -9.57
N LEU A 17 6.11 -7.95 -10.35
CA LEU A 17 7.45 -7.70 -9.82
C LEU A 17 7.54 -6.36 -9.07
N SER A 18 6.85 -5.32 -9.56
CA SER A 18 6.80 -4.04 -8.87
C SER A 18 5.85 -4.04 -7.67
N ALA A 19 4.74 -4.80 -7.72
CA ALA A 19 3.78 -4.92 -6.63
C ALA A 19 4.42 -5.54 -5.36
N PHE A 20 5.49 -6.32 -5.51
CA PHE A 20 6.28 -6.85 -4.40
C PHE A 20 7.06 -5.77 -3.64
N LEU A 21 7.58 -4.74 -4.33
CA LEU A 21 8.56 -3.79 -3.78
C LEU A 21 8.06 -3.02 -2.55
N THR A 22 6.91 -2.40 -2.68
CA THR A 22 6.38 -1.50 -1.64
C THR A 22 5.98 -2.24 -0.36
N PRO A 23 5.22 -3.36 -0.42
CA PRO A 23 4.88 -4.15 0.76
C PRO A 23 6.10 -4.80 1.42
N PHE A 24 7.04 -5.30 0.61
CA PHE A 24 8.31 -5.81 1.12
C PHE A 24 9.07 -4.74 1.90
N MET A 25 9.22 -3.54 1.32
CA MET A 25 9.87 -2.42 1.99
C MET A 25 9.16 -2.03 3.28
N GLY A 26 7.82 -1.94 3.24
CA GLY A 26 7.00 -1.58 4.41
C GLY A 26 7.13 -2.57 5.56
N SER A 27 7.13 -3.88 5.27
CA SER A 27 7.26 -4.91 6.31
C SER A 27 8.70 -5.09 6.80
N SER A 28 9.69 -4.96 5.93
CA SER A 28 11.11 -5.07 6.29
C SER A 28 11.59 -3.93 7.17
N ILE A 29 11.16 -2.69 6.89
CA ILE A 29 11.60 -1.51 7.62
C ILE A 29 11.20 -1.56 9.10
N ASN A 30 10.05 -2.13 9.42
CA ASN A 30 9.58 -2.25 10.80
C ASN A 30 10.57 -3.04 11.69
N LEU A 31 11.25 -4.03 11.14
CA LEU A 31 12.28 -4.80 11.85
C LEU A 31 13.63 -4.05 11.90
N ALA A 32 13.88 -3.16 10.95
CA ALA A 32 15.10 -2.38 10.90
C ALA A 32 15.08 -1.13 11.79
N ILE A 33 13.90 -0.67 12.26
CA ILE A 33 13.76 0.54 13.08
C ILE A 33 14.70 0.56 14.30
N PRO A 34 14.82 -0.51 15.11
CA PRO A 34 15.73 -0.49 16.25
C PRO A 34 17.20 -0.31 15.82
N ALA A 35 17.64 -0.99 14.74
CA ALA A 35 18.99 -0.87 14.22
C ALA A 35 19.27 0.53 13.66
N ILE A 36 18.31 1.12 12.96
CA ILE A 36 18.38 2.51 12.49
C ILE A 36 18.49 3.48 13.66
N GLY A 37 17.67 3.25 14.72
CA GLY A 37 17.69 4.10 15.90
C GLY A 37 19.02 4.08 16.64
N GLN A 38 19.68 2.92 16.71
CA GLN A 38 21.02 2.79 17.29
C GLN A 38 22.09 3.48 16.44
N ASP A 39 22.04 3.30 15.13
CA ASP A 39 23.05 3.80 14.19
C ASP A 39 22.94 5.32 13.97
N LEU A 40 21.74 5.86 13.87
CA LEU A 40 21.48 7.29 13.62
C LEU A 40 21.07 8.07 14.88
N HIS A 41 21.20 7.48 16.07
CA HIS A 41 20.91 8.10 17.37
C HIS A 41 19.51 8.72 17.46
N GLY A 42 18.48 8.02 16.92
CA GLY A 42 17.11 8.49 16.84
C GLY A 42 16.30 8.31 18.09
N ASN A 43 15.47 9.29 18.44
CA ASN A 43 14.45 9.12 19.45
C ASN A 43 13.20 8.41 18.90
N ALA A 44 12.35 7.87 19.77
CA ALA A 44 11.16 7.09 19.39
C ALA A 44 10.21 7.85 18.46
N ILE A 45 10.08 9.18 18.60
CA ILE A 45 9.22 10.02 17.77
C ILE A 45 9.77 10.07 16.36
N MET A 46 11.07 10.35 16.18
CA MET A 46 11.70 10.40 14.87
C MET A 46 11.68 9.04 14.16
N LEU A 47 11.85 7.95 14.92
CA LEU A 47 11.79 6.59 14.37
C LEU A 47 10.39 6.24 13.83
N ASN A 48 9.32 6.69 14.48
CA ASN A 48 7.96 6.54 13.97
C ASN A 48 7.77 7.29 12.65
N TRP A 49 8.42 8.45 12.48
CA TRP A 49 8.37 9.22 11.24
C TRP A 49 9.00 8.52 10.04
N ILE A 50 9.87 7.51 10.23
CA ILE A 50 10.42 6.71 9.13
C ILE A 50 9.31 6.00 8.35
N VAL A 51 8.28 5.51 9.02
CA VAL A 51 7.11 4.90 8.38
C VAL A 51 6.10 5.95 7.96
N THR A 52 5.83 6.92 8.85
CA THR A 52 4.80 7.93 8.65
C THR A 52 5.11 8.85 7.48
N SER A 53 6.35 9.29 7.26
CA SER A 53 6.73 10.17 6.14
C SER A 53 6.46 9.52 4.78
N PHE A 54 6.73 8.23 4.66
CA PHE A 54 6.41 7.44 3.46
C PHE A 54 4.90 7.38 3.23
N LEU A 55 4.11 7.00 4.25
CA LEU A 55 2.66 6.86 4.15
C LEU A 55 1.97 8.20 3.89
N LEU A 56 2.44 9.26 4.55
CA LEU A 56 1.92 10.62 4.42
C LEU A 56 2.03 11.11 2.97
N VAL A 57 3.22 11.02 2.38
CA VAL A 57 3.44 11.44 0.99
C VAL A 57 2.67 10.52 0.04
N SER A 58 2.66 9.20 0.31
CA SER A 58 1.92 8.25 -0.51
C SER A 58 0.42 8.55 -0.54
N ALA A 59 -0.19 8.85 0.59
CA ALA A 59 -1.61 9.19 0.65
C ALA A 59 -1.91 10.55 0.00
N ALA A 60 -1.10 11.57 0.28
CA ALA A 60 -1.31 12.93 -0.20
C ALA A 60 -1.30 13.04 -1.73
N PHE A 61 -0.45 12.27 -2.40
CA PHE A 61 -0.24 12.39 -3.84
C PHE A 61 -0.93 11.30 -4.68
N LEU A 62 -1.70 10.38 -4.06
CA LEU A 62 -2.35 9.28 -4.78
C LEU A 62 -3.35 9.77 -5.85
N LEU A 63 -4.25 10.66 -5.50
CA LEU A 63 -5.22 11.26 -6.44
C LEU A 63 -4.53 12.14 -7.50
N PRO A 64 -3.62 13.08 -7.14
CA PRO A 64 -2.86 13.87 -8.09
C PRO A 64 -2.15 13.04 -9.16
N PHE A 65 -1.41 12.00 -8.78
CA PHE A 65 -0.70 11.16 -9.75
C PHE A 65 -1.59 10.21 -10.52
N GLY A 66 -2.73 9.78 -9.96
CA GLY A 66 -3.74 9.04 -10.69
C GLY A 66 -4.25 9.83 -11.90
N ARG A 67 -4.62 11.08 -11.68
CA ARG A 67 -5.07 11.97 -12.76
C ARG A 67 -3.96 12.31 -13.75
N LEU A 68 -2.76 12.55 -13.26
CA LEU A 68 -1.59 12.81 -14.09
C LEU A 68 -1.30 11.63 -15.03
N ALA A 69 -1.43 10.41 -14.54
CA ALA A 69 -1.24 9.20 -15.32
C ALA A 69 -2.28 9.03 -16.44
N ASP A 70 -3.52 9.38 -16.18
CA ASP A 70 -4.58 9.33 -17.20
C ASP A 70 -4.35 10.38 -18.31
N MET A 71 -3.74 11.54 -17.98
CA MET A 71 -3.45 12.62 -18.94
C MET A 71 -2.17 12.38 -19.74
N TYR A 72 -1.08 11.97 -19.07
CA TYR A 72 0.26 11.91 -19.68
C TYR A 72 0.72 10.50 -20.05
N GLY A 73 -0.10 9.49 -19.77
CA GLY A 73 0.17 8.09 -20.06
C GLY A 73 0.59 7.30 -18.82
N ARG A 74 -0.09 6.18 -18.59
CA ARG A 74 0.08 5.33 -17.41
C ARG A 74 1.45 4.70 -17.33
N LYS A 75 1.99 4.18 -18.46
CA LYS A 75 3.34 3.59 -18.51
C LYS A 75 4.41 4.60 -18.11
N ARG A 76 4.33 5.84 -18.59
CA ARG A 76 5.33 6.88 -18.30
C ARG A 76 5.37 7.21 -16.81
N ILE A 77 4.20 7.43 -16.20
CA ILE A 77 4.09 7.71 -14.76
C ILE A 77 4.53 6.50 -13.94
N TYR A 78 4.18 5.29 -14.36
CA TYR A 78 4.58 4.04 -13.71
C TYR A 78 6.10 3.85 -13.68
N VAL A 79 6.76 3.97 -14.84
CA VAL A 79 8.23 3.83 -14.95
C VAL A 79 8.95 4.93 -14.19
N ALA A 80 8.48 6.18 -14.26
CA ALA A 80 8.99 7.28 -13.47
C ALA A 80 8.84 6.99 -11.95
N GLY A 81 7.70 6.44 -11.55
CA GLY A 81 7.45 6.04 -10.17
C GLY A 81 8.44 4.99 -9.66
N ILE A 82 8.68 3.93 -10.43
CA ILE A 82 9.69 2.92 -10.09
C ILE A 82 11.10 3.55 -10.01
N GLY A 83 11.41 4.48 -10.93
CA GLY A 83 12.69 5.21 -10.94
C GLY A 83 12.88 6.05 -9.68
N ILE A 84 11.88 6.85 -9.31
CA ILE A 84 11.90 7.66 -8.08
C ILE A 84 12.00 6.76 -6.85
N PHE A 85 11.21 5.67 -6.80
CA PHE A 85 11.24 4.72 -5.69
C PHE A 85 12.60 4.06 -5.50
N GLY A 86 13.23 3.62 -6.60
CA GLY A 86 14.57 3.03 -6.60
C GLY A 86 15.67 4.03 -6.23
N ALA A 87 15.66 5.22 -6.84
CA ALA A 87 16.61 6.28 -6.52
C ALA A 87 16.49 6.73 -5.05
N ALA A 88 15.26 6.92 -4.55
CA ALA A 88 15.01 7.23 -3.15
C ALA A 88 15.45 6.09 -2.22
N SER A 89 15.34 4.83 -2.65
CA SER A 89 15.89 3.69 -1.90
C SER A 89 17.41 3.80 -1.76
N PHE A 90 18.14 4.12 -2.82
CA PHE A 90 19.59 4.36 -2.70
C PHE A 90 19.91 5.55 -1.81
N LEU A 91 19.12 6.65 -1.87
CA LEU A 91 19.29 7.78 -0.95
C LEU A 91 19.04 7.37 0.52
N CYS A 92 18.04 6.54 0.79
CA CYS A 92 17.84 5.97 2.12
C CYS A 92 19.05 5.15 2.58
N ALA A 93 19.61 4.31 1.70
CA ALA A 93 20.78 3.50 2.03
C ALA A 93 22.02 4.33 2.35
N LEU A 94 22.18 5.49 1.68
CA LEU A 94 23.31 6.42 1.83
C LEU A 94 23.08 7.46 2.93
N SER A 95 21.92 7.45 3.61
CA SER A 95 21.61 8.47 4.62
C SER A 95 22.57 8.39 5.81
N SER A 96 23.12 9.55 6.18
CA SER A 96 24.00 9.75 7.33
C SER A 96 23.30 10.37 8.55
N SER A 97 22.03 10.79 8.39
CA SER A 97 21.20 11.33 9.45
C SER A 97 19.75 10.92 9.28
N LEU A 98 18.97 10.99 10.38
CA LEU A 98 17.51 10.71 10.33
C LEU A 98 16.78 11.68 9.42
N ASP A 99 17.13 12.95 9.41
CA ASP A 99 16.46 13.96 8.56
C ASP A 99 16.59 13.61 7.07
N ILE A 100 17.80 13.24 6.63
CA ILE A 100 18.03 12.78 5.26
C ILE A 100 17.22 11.52 4.97
N LEU A 101 17.20 10.56 5.91
CA LEU A 101 16.41 9.33 5.79
C LEU A 101 14.91 9.65 5.67
N LEU A 102 14.36 10.56 6.48
CA LEU A 102 12.94 10.95 6.44
C LEU A 102 12.58 11.62 5.11
N LEU A 103 13.42 12.52 4.61
CA LEU A 103 13.21 13.13 3.29
C LEU A 103 13.27 12.10 2.17
N ALA A 104 14.25 11.20 2.19
CA ALA A 104 14.36 10.11 1.22
C ALA A 104 13.17 9.16 1.29
N ARG A 105 12.63 8.87 2.48
CA ARG A 105 11.40 8.11 2.68
C ARG A 105 10.17 8.81 2.09
N GLY A 106 10.08 10.12 2.24
CA GLY A 106 9.05 10.93 1.57
C GLY A 106 9.12 10.79 0.04
N LEU A 107 10.31 10.94 -0.54
CA LEU A 107 10.54 10.73 -1.99
C LEU A 107 10.22 9.29 -2.42
N GLN A 108 10.55 8.30 -1.60
CA GLN A 108 10.19 6.90 -1.85
C GLN A 108 8.67 6.71 -1.84
N GLY A 109 7.94 7.39 -0.93
CA GLY A 109 6.48 7.44 -0.90
C GLY A 109 5.88 8.03 -2.17
N LEU A 110 6.50 9.07 -2.72
CA LEU A 110 6.10 9.68 -4.00
C LEU A 110 6.19 8.66 -5.15
N GLY A 111 7.33 7.95 -5.26
CA GLY A 111 7.51 6.89 -6.26
C GLY A 111 6.50 5.76 -6.10
N ALA A 112 6.25 5.31 -4.86
CA ALA A 112 5.25 4.29 -4.54
C ALA A 112 3.85 4.69 -5.00
N THR A 113 3.45 5.95 -4.76
CA THR A 113 2.17 6.51 -5.19
C THR A 113 1.97 6.41 -6.70
N MET A 114 2.98 6.80 -7.46
CA MET A 114 2.94 6.72 -8.92
C MET A 114 2.78 5.28 -9.41
N MET A 115 3.46 4.33 -8.75
CA MET A 115 3.31 2.89 -9.04
C MET A 115 1.91 2.38 -8.70
N PHE A 116 1.36 2.72 -7.53
CA PHE A 116 0.02 2.29 -7.11
C PHE A 116 -1.08 2.86 -7.99
N ALA A 117 -1.04 4.15 -8.28
CA ALA A 117 -2.05 4.83 -9.08
C ALA A 117 -2.14 4.26 -10.51
N THR A 118 -1.03 3.74 -11.05
CA THR A 118 -0.96 3.30 -12.44
C THR A 118 -0.97 1.78 -12.61
N GLY A 119 -0.43 1.02 -11.65
CA GLY A 119 -0.24 -0.43 -11.80
C GLY A 119 -1.53 -1.20 -12.03
N MET A 120 -2.57 -0.94 -11.23
CA MET A 120 -3.89 -1.56 -11.40
C MET A 120 -4.56 -1.14 -12.71
N ALA A 121 -4.41 0.12 -13.11
CA ALA A 121 -4.97 0.65 -14.34
C ALA A 121 -4.30 0.03 -15.59
N LEU A 122 -2.99 -0.21 -15.55
CA LEU A 122 -2.25 -0.90 -16.63
C LEU A 122 -2.71 -2.36 -16.77
N LEU A 123 -2.89 -3.08 -15.66
CA LEU A 123 -3.40 -4.45 -15.68
C LEU A 123 -4.82 -4.53 -16.22
N THR A 124 -5.73 -3.70 -15.73
CA THR A 124 -7.14 -3.70 -16.16
C THR A 124 -7.31 -3.25 -17.63
N ALA A 125 -6.42 -2.42 -18.15
CA ALA A 125 -6.42 -2.02 -19.55
C ALA A 125 -5.86 -3.12 -20.48
N ALA A 126 -4.87 -3.89 -20.02
CA ALA A 126 -4.23 -4.93 -20.82
C ALA A 126 -5.06 -6.21 -20.95
N PHE A 127 -5.94 -6.50 -19.98
CA PHE A 127 -6.69 -7.76 -19.93
C PHE A 127 -8.18 -7.56 -20.12
N PRO A 128 -8.85 -8.50 -20.84
CA PRO A 128 -10.30 -8.46 -21.03
C PRO A 128 -11.02 -8.65 -19.68
N PRO A 129 -12.28 -8.17 -19.57
CA PRO A 129 -13.03 -8.21 -18.31
C PRO A 129 -13.10 -9.60 -17.65
N GLN A 130 -13.14 -10.66 -18.46
CA GLN A 130 -13.26 -12.07 -18.03
C GLN A 130 -11.99 -12.64 -17.37
N GLU A 131 -10.85 -11.98 -17.54
CA GLU A 131 -9.56 -12.39 -16.97
C GLU A 131 -9.04 -11.45 -15.88
N ARG A 132 -9.73 -10.33 -15.64
CA ARG A 132 -9.28 -9.28 -14.72
C ARG A 132 -9.19 -9.77 -13.28
N GLY A 133 -10.14 -10.54 -12.81
CA GLY A 133 -10.13 -11.08 -11.47
C GLY A 133 -8.89 -11.96 -11.21
N ARG A 134 -8.60 -12.88 -12.14
CA ARG A 134 -7.39 -13.72 -12.08
C ARG A 134 -6.12 -12.88 -12.04
N VAL A 135 -6.01 -11.89 -12.93
CA VAL A 135 -4.80 -11.05 -13.06
C VAL A 135 -4.59 -10.18 -11.82
N LEU A 136 -5.66 -9.57 -11.32
CA LEU A 136 -5.63 -8.77 -10.09
C LEU A 136 -5.33 -9.64 -8.86
N GLY A 137 -5.87 -10.87 -8.82
CA GLY A 137 -5.55 -11.85 -7.77
C GLY A 137 -4.08 -12.26 -7.76
N ILE A 138 -3.45 -12.46 -8.93
CA ILE A 138 -2.00 -12.72 -9.04
C ILE A 138 -1.19 -11.51 -8.55
N ASN A 139 -1.59 -10.29 -8.94
CA ASN A 139 -0.93 -9.07 -8.48
C ASN A 139 -1.05 -8.88 -6.97
N ALA A 140 -2.23 -9.12 -6.40
CA ALA A 140 -2.47 -9.08 -4.96
C ALA A 140 -1.65 -10.15 -4.21
N ALA A 141 -1.53 -11.36 -4.76
CA ALA A 141 -0.67 -12.39 -4.19
C ALA A 141 0.78 -11.92 -4.04
N MET A 142 1.33 -11.20 -5.03
CA MET A 142 2.68 -10.66 -4.95
C MET A 142 2.82 -9.54 -3.89
N VAL A 143 1.79 -8.76 -3.65
CA VAL A 143 1.72 -7.82 -2.51
C VAL A 143 1.86 -8.59 -1.19
N TYR A 144 1.11 -9.68 -1.02
CA TYR A 144 1.15 -10.49 0.20
C TYR A 144 2.44 -11.30 0.34
N VAL A 145 3.02 -11.77 -0.77
CA VAL A 145 4.37 -12.35 -0.76
C VAL A 145 5.39 -11.32 -0.29
N GLY A 146 5.30 -10.07 -0.75
CA GLY A 146 6.14 -8.98 -0.28
C GLY A 146 6.01 -8.72 1.23
N LEU A 147 4.76 -8.65 1.74
CA LEU A 147 4.49 -8.51 3.17
C LEU A 147 5.09 -9.66 3.99
N SER A 148 4.96 -10.90 3.48
CA SER A 148 5.46 -12.10 4.16
C SER A 148 6.99 -12.24 4.07
N ALA A 149 7.58 -11.87 2.94
CA ALA A 149 9.03 -11.95 2.74
C ALA A 149 9.80 -10.88 3.56
N GLY A 150 9.15 -9.74 3.85
CA GLY A 150 9.79 -8.64 4.57
C GLY A 150 10.40 -9.02 5.91
N PRO A 151 9.67 -9.61 6.85
CA PRO A 151 10.23 -10.05 8.13
C PRO A 151 11.34 -11.09 8.00
N ILE A 152 11.24 -12.01 7.06
CA ILE A 152 12.23 -13.08 6.85
C ILE A 152 13.49 -12.51 6.20
N VAL A 153 13.35 -11.96 5.00
CA VAL A 153 14.49 -11.46 4.21
C VAL A 153 15.02 -10.15 4.81
N GLY A 154 14.14 -9.23 5.20
CA GLY A 154 14.53 -7.97 5.82
C GLY A 154 15.19 -8.17 7.18
N GLY A 155 14.72 -9.13 7.98
CA GLY A 155 15.36 -9.53 9.23
C GLY A 155 16.75 -10.12 9.02
N PHE A 156 16.90 -11.03 8.06
CA PHE A 156 18.20 -11.60 7.66
C PHE A 156 19.18 -10.51 7.18
N LEU A 157 18.73 -9.66 6.28
CA LEU A 157 19.54 -8.56 5.74
C LEU A 157 19.98 -7.60 6.85
N THR A 158 19.06 -7.21 7.73
CA THR A 158 19.38 -6.30 8.85
C THR A 158 20.39 -6.89 9.81
N HIS A 159 20.26 -8.19 10.10
CA HIS A 159 21.13 -8.87 11.08
C HIS A 159 22.55 -9.07 10.54
N TYR A 160 22.71 -9.54 9.30
CA TYR A 160 24.02 -9.92 8.75
C TYR A 160 24.72 -8.83 7.94
N LEU A 161 23.95 -7.96 7.27
CA LEU A 161 24.47 -6.94 6.35
C LEU A 161 24.14 -5.50 6.77
N GLY A 162 23.42 -5.35 7.89
CA GLY A 162 22.94 -4.05 8.37
C GLY A 162 21.70 -3.56 7.65
N TRP A 163 20.98 -2.63 8.29
CA TRP A 163 19.68 -2.12 7.81
C TRP A 163 19.73 -1.46 6.43
N ARG A 164 20.86 -0.87 6.05
CA ARG A 164 21.08 -0.24 4.74
C ARG A 164 20.93 -1.21 3.57
N SER A 165 21.24 -2.47 3.79
CA SER A 165 21.15 -3.54 2.77
C SER A 165 19.74 -3.76 2.24
N ILE A 166 18.70 -3.55 3.05
CA ILE A 166 17.29 -3.60 2.63
C ILE A 166 17.06 -2.58 1.51
N PHE A 167 17.51 -1.36 1.71
CA PHE A 167 17.33 -0.28 0.75
C PHE A 167 18.14 -0.51 -0.54
N TYR A 168 19.37 -1.01 -0.44
CA TYR A 168 20.18 -1.40 -1.61
C TYR A 168 19.48 -2.51 -2.41
N MET A 169 18.96 -3.54 -1.76
CA MET A 169 18.25 -4.63 -2.42
C MET A 169 17.01 -4.10 -3.18
N VAL A 170 16.23 -3.25 -2.54
CA VAL A 170 15.03 -2.65 -3.16
C VAL A 170 15.41 -1.72 -4.31
N GLY A 171 16.48 -0.94 -4.17
CA GLY A 171 17.01 -0.10 -5.25
C GLY A 171 17.44 -0.91 -6.47
N LEU A 172 18.23 -1.96 -6.27
CA LEU A 172 18.67 -2.88 -7.34
C LEU A 172 17.48 -3.58 -8.00
N TRP A 173 16.53 -4.06 -7.21
CA TRP A 173 15.31 -4.67 -7.75
C TRP A 173 14.52 -3.66 -8.61
N SER A 174 14.43 -2.40 -8.18
CA SER A 174 13.77 -1.34 -8.96
C SER A 174 14.44 -1.12 -10.32
N VAL A 175 15.79 -1.17 -10.39
CA VAL A 175 16.53 -1.08 -11.66
C VAL A 175 16.14 -2.22 -12.61
N LEU A 176 16.06 -3.46 -12.10
CA LEU A 176 15.62 -4.61 -12.89
C LEU A 176 14.19 -4.45 -13.41
N VAL A 177 13.28 -3.95 -12.56
CA VAL A 177 11.88 -3.73 -12.95
C VAL A 177 11.76 -2.60 -13.97
N ILE A 178 12.55 -1.51 -13.86
CA ILE A 178 12.60 -0.43 -14.87
C ILE A 178 13.05 -0.99 -16.22
N TRP A 179 14.14 -1.75 -16.23
CA TRP A 179 14.63 -2.37 -17.45
C TRP A 179 13.56 -3.26 -18.08
N ALA A 180 12.92 -4.11 -17.30
CA ALA A 180 11.84 -4.97 -17.78
C ALA A 180 10.64 -4.16 -18.31
N ALA A 181 10.26 -3.09 -17.62
CA ALA A 181 9.16 -2.21 -18.02
C ALA A 181 9.46 -1.51 -19.36
N GLN A 182 10.68 -1.00 -19.53
CA GLN A 182 11.09 -0.34 -20.78
C GLN A 182 11.18 -1.33 -21.96
N ALA A 183 11.73 -2.53 -21.70
CA ALA A 183 11.94 -3.53 -22.75
C ALA A 183 10.64 -4.25 -23.18
N TRP A 184 9.67 -4.40 -22.27
CA TRP A 184 8.54 -5.30 -22.48
C TRP A 184 7.18 -4.64 -22.53
N MET A 185 7.00 -3.46 -21.95
CA MET A 185 5.71 -2.79 -21.97
C MET A 185 5.58 -1.92 -23.23
N PRO A 186 4.47 -2.03 -23.97
CA PRO A 186 4.19 -1.14 -25.11
C PRO A 186 4.07 0.32 -24.66
N ASP A 187 4.38 1.24 -25.53
CA ASP A 187 4.17 2.66 -25.27
C ASP A 187 2.68 2.98 -25.23
N ASP A 188 2.29 3.59 -24.14
CA ASP A 188 0.92 4.06 -23.91
C ASP A 188 0.81 5.47 -24.50
N ARG A 189 0.54 5.53 -25.82
CA ARG A 189 0.30 6.80 -26.51
C ARG A 189 -1.17 7.18 -26.34
N HIS A 190 -1.49 7.79 -25.21
CA HIS A 190 -2.74 8.52 -25.13
C HIS A 190 -2.50 9.90 -25.76
N PRO A 191 -3.36 10.31 -26.72
CA PRO A 191 -3.36 11.71 -27.12
C PRO A 191 -3.64 12.52 -25.87
N VAL A 192 -2.76 13.46 -25.57
CA VAL A 192 -2.99 14.46 -24.52
C VAL A 192 -4.26 15.20 -24.96
N GLY A 193 -5.39 14.88 -24.34
CA GLY A 193 -6.65 15.59 -24.60
C GLY A 193 -6.49 17.05 -24.18
N GLU A 194 -7.36 17.93 -24.65
CA GLU A 194 -7.41 19.34 -24.24
C GLU A 194 -7.77 19.55 -22.74
N GLU A 195 -7.86 18.45 -21.99
CA GLU A 195 -8.21 18.48 -20.59
C GLU A 195 -7.10 19.14 -19.75
N ARG A 196 -7.47 20.16 -18.98
CA ARG A 196 -6.56 20.87 -18.09
C ARG A 196 -6.41 20.13 -16.76
N TYR A 197 -5.17 20.01 -16.29
CA TYR A 197 -4.90 19.45 -14.97
C TYR A 197 -5.36 20.40 -13.86
N ASP A 198 -6.13 19.90 -12.91
CA ASP A 198 -6.58 20.67 -11.75
C ASP A 198 -5.49 20.80 -10.68
N THR A 199 -4.57 21.74 -10.88
CA THR A 199 -3.47 21.98 -9.94
C THR A 199 -3.96 22.45 -8.56
N LEU A 200 -5.04 23.25 -8.51
CA LEU A 200 -5.57 23.74 -7.23
C LEU A 200 -6.24 22.61 -6.44
N GLY A 201 -7.02 21.74 -7.10
CA GLY A 201 -7.57 20.55 -6.45
C GLY A 201 -6.48 19.62 -5.96
N ALA A 202 -5.41 19.41 -6.75
CA ALA A 202 -4.26 18.59 -6.39
C ALA A 202 -3.53 19.12 -5.15
N LEU A 203 -3.26 20.42 -5.10
CA LEU A 203 -2.65 21.06 -3.94
C LEU A 203 -3.56 20.99 -2.71
N LEU A 204 -4.85 21.27 -2.88
CA LEU A 204 -5.81 21.27 -1.79
C LEU A 204 -5.93 19.90 -1.14
N VAL A 205 -6.09 18.82 -1.93
CA VAL A 205 -6.16 17.47 -1.37
C VAL A 205 -4.84 17.05 -0.73
N ALA A 206 -3.71 17.36 -1.35
CA ALA A 206 -2.40 16.99 -0.81
C ALA A 206 -2.12 17.69 0.52
N VAL A 207 -2.29 19.01 0.59
CA VAL A 207 -2.08 19.78 1.83
C VAL A 207 -3.07 19.36 2.92
N SER A 208 -4.33 19.10 2.56
CA SER A 208 -5.35 18.65 3.53
C SER A 208 -5.04 17.29 4.11
N LEU A 209 -4.59 16.32 3.29
CA LEU A 209 -4.19 14.99 3.76
C LEU A 209 -2.90 15.06 4.58
N ILE A 210 -1.93 15.89 4.19
CA ILE A 210 -0.72 16.13 4.98
C ILE A 210 -1.10 16.71 6.35
N ALA A 211 -1.94 17.72 6.38
CA ALA A 211 -2.40 18.32 7.63
C ALA A 211 -3.15 17.33 8.52
N LEU A 212 -4.04 16.52 7.94
CA LEU A 212 -4.79 15.51 8.67
C LEU A 212 -3.88 14.44 9.27
N ILE A 213 -3.00 13.84 8.44
CA ILE A 213 -2.11 12.76 8.89
C ILE A 213 -1.07 13.29 9.87
N TYR A 214 -0.45 14.44 9.60
CA TYR A 214 0.49 15.07 10.53
C TYR A 214 -0.18 15.42 11.85
N GLY A 215 -1.34 16.08 11.79
CA GLY A 215 -2.09 16.47 12.98
C GLY A 215 -2.48 15.27 13.84
N THR A 216 -3.01 14.20 13.23
CA THR A 216 -3.39 12.98 13.96
C THR A 216 -2.18 12.21 14.51
N SER A 217 -1.08 12.15 13.77
CA SER A 217 0.14 11.45 14.20
C SER A 217 0.89 12.18 15.33
N SER A 218 0.69 13.50 15.46
CA SER A 218 1.39 14.35 16.43
C SER A 218 0.53 14.82 17.61
N LEU A 219 -0.68 14.25 17.78
CA LEU A 219 -1.66 14.68 18.80
C LEU A 219 -1.09 14.80 20.23
N TYR A 220 -0.18 13.91 20.60
CA TYR A 220 0.39 13.84 21.94
C TYR A 220 1.75 14.55 22.08
N THR A 221 2.31 15.05 20.98
CA THR A 221 3.67 15.63 20.95
C THR A 221 3.71 17.11 20.62
N VAL A 222 2.67 17.61 19.92
CA VAL A 222 2.62 19.00 19.43
C VAL A 222 1.28 19.63 19.83
N SER A 223 1.31 20.75 20.57
CA SER A 223 0.12 21.41 21.09
C SER A 223 -0.86 21.90 20.02
N VAL A 224 -0.38 22.28 18.84
CA VAL A 224 -1.21 22.74 17.71
C VAL A 224 -1.72 21.60 16.84
N ALA A 225 -1.33 20.35 17.09
CA ALA A 225 -1.67 19.19 16.26
C ALA A 225 -3.20 18.97 16.10
N PRO A 226 -4.04 19.12 17.15
CA PRO A 226 -5.49 19.02 17.00
C PRO A 226 -6.06 20.05 16.02
N ALA A 227 -5.59 21.29 16.08
CA ALA A 227 -6.02 22.35 15.17
C ALA A 227 -5.60 22.06 13.72
N VAL A 228 -4.39 21.49 13.53
CA VAL A 228 -3.89 21.07 12.21
C VAL A 228 -4.72 19.91 11.67
N ALA A 229 -5.09 18.92 12.50
CA ALA A 229 -5.97 17.82 12.08
C ALA A 229 -7.36 18.34 11.65
N ILE A 230 -7.96 19.25 12.43
CA ILE A 230 -9.25 19.88 12.10
C ILE A 230 -9.13 20.67 10.79
N ALA A 231 -8.05 21.44 10.59
CA ALA A 231 -7.80 22.14 9.34
C ALA A 231 -7.69 21.18 8.15
N GLY A 232 -7.07 20.00 8.35
CA GLY A 232 -7.02 18.93 7.35
C GLY A 232 -8.41 18.41 6.96
N VAL A 233 -9.27 18.12 7.95
CA VAL A 233 -10.66 17.72 7.70
C VAL A 233 -11.45 18.81 6.97
N ALA A 234 -11.33 20.06 7.43
CA ALA A 234 -11.99 21.19 6.78
C ALA A 234 -11.51 21.37 5.33
N GLY A 235 -10.20 21.24 5.09
CA GLY A 235 -9.63 21.29 3.76
C GLY A 235 -10.14 20.17 2.83
N LEU A 236 -10.31 18.94 3.33
CA LEU A 236 -10.92 17.84 2.58
C LEU A 236 -12.40 18.11 2.25
N ALA A 237 -13.14 18.74 3.17
CA ALA A 237 -14.51 19.16 2.90
C ALA A 237 -14.58 20.25 1.81
N VAL A 238 -13.67 21.22 1.85
CA VAL A 238 -13.54 22.26 0.81
C VAL A 238 -13.13 21.62 -0.53
N PHE A 239 -12.20 20.67 -0.52
CA PHE A 239 -11.82 19.89 -1.70
C PHE A 239 -13.04 19.18 -2.31
N ALA A 240 -13.78 18.41 -1.50
CA ALA A 240 -14.96 17.69 -1.97
C ALA A 240 -16.01 18.65 -2.56
N PHE A 241 -16.29 19.77 -1.90
CA PHE A 241 -17.22 20.79 -2.39
C PHE A 241 -16.78 21.40 -3.72
N ARG A 242 -15.48 21.67 -3.87
CA ARG A 242 -14.90 22.21 -5.09
C ARG A 242 -14.97 21.19 -6.25
N GLU A 243 -14.65 19.91 -6.00
CA GLU A 243 -14.69 18.83 -7.00
C GLU A 243 -16.11 18.61 -7.56
N PHE A 244 -17.15 18.87 -6.77
CA PHE A 244 -18.54 18.87 -7.26
C PHE A 244 -18.81 19.90 -8.37
N ARG A 245 -18.04 20.99 -8.39
CA ARG A 245 -18.23 22.13 -9.29
C ARG A 245 -17.15 22.26 -10.35
N ALA A 246 -16.03 21.58 -10.18
CA ALA A 246 -14.89 21.65 -11.09
C ALA A 246 -15.26 21.12 -12.49
N PRO A 247 -14.86 21.79 -13.58
CA PRO A 247 -15.11 21.32 -14.96
C PRO A 247 -14.27 20.08 -15.28
N HIS A 248 -13.05 19.96 -14.73
CA HIS A 248 -12.13 18.84 -14.89
C HIS A 248 -11.69 18.34 -13.51
N PRO A 249 -12.57 17.63 -12.75
CA PRO A 249 -12.26 17.22 -11.40
C PRO A 249 -11.16 16.15 -11.36
N LEU A 250 -10.34 16.15 -10.31
CA LEU A 250 -9.39 15.08 -10.01
C LEU A 250 -10.11 13.79 -9.62
N LEU A 251 -11.16 13.96 -8.83
CA LEU A 251 -12.04 12.88 -8.38
C LEU A 251 -13.49 13.26 -8.71
N ASN A 252 -14.15 12.43 -9.48
CA ASN A 252 -15.58 12.66 -9.75
C ASN A 252 -16.43 12.32 -8.52
N VAL A 253 -16.52 13.25 -7.59
CA VAL A 253 -17.27 13.10 -6.33
C VAL A 253 -18.77 12.86 -6.58
N ARG A 254 -19.31 13.30 -7.75
CA ARG A 254 -20.70 13.02 -8.13
C ARG A 254 -20.95 11.51 -8.28
N VAL A 255 -19.97 10.74 -8.76
CA VAL A 255 -20.09 9.28 -8.86
C VAL A 255 -20.24 8.65 -7.48
N LEU A 256 -19.52 9.14 -6.47
CA LEU A 256 -19.69 8.68 -5.09
C LEU A 256 -21.11 8.99 -4.54
N ALA A 257 -21.68 10.13 -4.93
CA ALA A 257 -23.00 10.52 -4.47
C ALA A 257 -24.16 9.84 -5.24
N THR A 258 -23.95 9.51 -6.52
CA THR A 258 -25.02 8.98 -7.40
C THR A 258 -24.96 7.48 -7.62
N ASN A 259 -23.79 6.86 -7.46
CA ASN A 259 -23.60 5.43 -7.63
C ASN A 259 -23.38 4.73 -6.27
N ALA A 260 -24.48 4.25 -5.70
CA ALA A 260 -24.45 3.58 -4.39
C ALA A 260 -23.51 2.35 -4.38
N ALA A 261 -23.45 1.57 -5.46
CA ALA A 261 -22.55 0.41 -5.52
C ALA A 261 -21.08 0.84 -5.42
N PHE A 262 -20.69 1.91 -6.12
CA PHE A 262 -19.35 2.47 -6.06
C PHE A 262 -19.03 3.04 -4.66
N ALA A 263 -19.94 3.82 -4.07
CA ALA A 263 -19.78 4.40 -2.75
C ALA A 263 -19.62 3.33 -1.66
N PHE A 264 -20.54 2.36 -1.62
CA PHE A 264 -20.50 1.28 -0.61
C PHE A 264 -19.31 0.34 -0.80
N SER A 265 -18.87 0.07 -2.04
CA SER A 265 -17.67 -0.73 -2.28
C SER A 265 -16.40 -0.03 -1.75
N ASN A 266 -16.28 1.29 -1.94
CA ASN A 266 -15.16 2.06 -1.38
C ASN A 266 -15.22 2.13 0.15
N LEU A 267 -16.41 2.31 0.73
CA LEU A 267 -16.59 2.29 2.18
C LEU A 267 -16.25 0.92 2.78
N ALA A 268 -16.70 -0.16 2.12
CA ALA A 268 -16.38 -1.52 2.51
C ALA A 268 -14.86 -1.78 2.47
N ALA A 269 -14.17 -1.34 1.41
CA ALA A 269 -12.73 -1.42 1.31
C ALA A 269 -12.02 -0.62 2.42
N LEU A 270 -12.47 0.61 2.70
CA LEU A 270 -11.94 1.45 3.78
C LEU A 270 -12.03 0.73 5.14
N ILE A 271 -13.22 0.22 5.47
CA ILE A 271 -13.43 -0.49 6.74
C ILE A 271 -12.56 -1.75 6.81
N ASN A 272 -12.51 -2.53 5.73
CA ASN A 272 -11.77 -3.78 5.67
C ASN A 272 -10.25 -3.57 5.84
N TYR A 273 -9.67 -2.63 5.10
CA TYR A 273 -8.24 -2.28 5.25
C TYR A 273 -7.93 -1.71 6.64
N SER A 274 -8.77 -0.82 7.16
CA SER A 274 -8.60 -0.27 8.51
C SER A 274 -8.62 -1.35 9.58
N ALA A 275 -9.57 -2.30 9.49
CA ALA A 275 -9.66 -3.44 10.39
C ALA A 275 -8.41 -4.32 10.33
N THR A 276 -7.90 -4.63 9.13
CA THR A 276 -6.71 -5.47 8.96
C THR A 276 -5.45 -4.86 9.57
N PHE A 277 -5.23 -3.57 9.34
CA PHE A 277 -4.10 -2.88 9.97
C PHE A 277 -4.22 -2.84 11.50
N SER A 278 -5.43 -2.58 12.01
CA SER A 278 -5.69 -2.56 13.46
C SER A 278 -5.47 -3.93 14.10
N ILE A 279 -5.91 -5.02 13.43
CA ILE A 279 -5.69 -6.39 13.91
C ILE A 279 -4.19 -6.67 14.04
N THR A 280 -3.43 -6.42 12.98
CA THR A 280 -1.99 -6.70 12.97
C THR A 280 -1.28 -5.97 14.10
N TYR A 281 -1.62 -4.70 14.32
CA TYR A 281 -1.04 -3.90 15.40
C TYR A 281 -1.44 -4.40 16.79
N LEU A 282 -2.75 -4.54 17.04
CA LEU A 282 -3.26 -4.95 18.36
C LEU A 282 -2.85 -6.38 18.71
N LEU A 283 -2.86 -7.30 17.74
CA LEU A 283 -2.43 -8.68 17.97
C LEU A 283 -0.92 -8.76 18.19
N SER A 284 -0.12 -7.91 17.54
CA SER A 284 1.30 -7.79 17.81
C SER A 284 1.56 -7.37 19.26
N LEU A 285 0.83 -6.35 19.76
CA LEU A 285 0.91 -5.91 21.15
C LEU A 285 0.46 -7.01 22.12
N TYR A 286 -0.66 -7.67 21.84
CA TYR A 286 -1.16 -8.78 22.65
C TYR A 286 -0.12 -9.90 22.76
N LEU A 287 0.46 -10.35 21.65
CA LEU A 287 1.45 -11.42 21.65
C LEU A 287 2.72 -11.04 22.44
N GLN A 288 3.18 -9.80 22.30
CA GLN A 288 4.42 -9.35 22.94
C GLN A 288 4.21 -8.92 24.39
N VAL A 289 3.19 -8.11 24.69
CA VAL A 289 3.00 -7.53 26.02
C VAL A 289 2.23 -8.46 26.95
N VAL A 290 1.15 -9.08 26.45
CA VAL A 290 0.28 -9.93 27.28
C VAL A 290 0.80 -11.36 27.37
N ARG A 291 1.27 -11.92 26.23
CA ARG A 291 1.71 -13.32 26.14
C ARG A 291 3.22 -13.50 26.32
N GLY A 292 4.00 -12.41 26.35
CA GLY A 292 5.44 -12.45 26.53
C GLY A 292 6.25 -13.06 25.38
N TYR A 293 5.66 -13.19 24.18
CA TYR A 293 6.41 -13.68 23.02
C TYR A 293 7.46 -12.64 22.60
N GLY A 294 8.65 -13.11 22.24
CA GLY A 294 9.64 -12.24 21.61
C GLY A 294 9.13 -11.70 20.26
N ALA A 295 9.63 -10.53 19.85
CA ALA A 295 9.21 -9.85 18.61
C ALA A 295 9.29 -10.76 17.36
N GLN A 296 10.32 -11.63 17.30
CA GLN A 296 10.50 -12.59 16.20
C GLN A 296 9.37 -13.63 16.17
N ALA A 297 9.04 -14.23 17.32
CA ALA A 297 7.98 -15.24 17.40
C ALA A 297 6.60 -14.64 17.10
N ALA A 298 6.31 -13.44 17.64
CA ALA A 298 5.10 -12.71 17.32
C ALA A 298 5.01 -12.36 15.83
N GLY A 299 6.11 -11.92 15.22
CA GLY A 299 6.19 -11.65 13.78
C GLY A 299 5.90 -12.89 12.93
N LEU A 300 6.47 -14.05 13.28
CA LEU A 300 6.22 -15.31 12.56
C LEU A 300 4.75 -15.75 12.64
N LEU A 301 4.09 -15.55 13.78
CA LEU A 301 2.66 -15.83 13.92
C LEU A 301 1.82 -14.90 13.03
N LEU A 302 2.14 -13.62 12.99
CA LEU A 302 1.42 -12.65 12.18
C LEU A 302 1.61 -12.86 10.67
N LEU A 303 2.66 -13.57 10.23
CA LEU A 303 2.87 -13.93 8.82
C LEU A 303 1.82 -14.93 8.30
N ILE A 304 1.13 -15.67 9.16
CA ILE A 304 0.15 -16.69 8.76
C ILE A 304 -0.95 -16.05 7.89
N GLN A 305 -1.49 -14.91 8.30
CA GLN A 305 -2.55 -14.23 7.57
C GLN A 305 -2.11 -13.83 6.14
N PRO A 306 -1.05 -13.03 5.91
CA PRO A 306 -0.64 -12.64 4.56
C PRO A 306 -0.16 -13.84 3.72
N LEU A 307 0.35 -14.90 4.33
CA LEU A 307 0.72 -16.11 3.61
C LEU A 307 -0.52 -16.81 3.02
N ILE A 308 -1.58 -16.97 3.80
CA ILE A 308 -2.86 -17.51 3.33
C ILE A 308 -3.46 -16.62 2.23
N MET A 309 -3.40 -15.30 2.42
CA MET A 309 -3.84 -14.34 1.40
C MET A 309 -3.05 -14.50 0.09
N ALA A 310 -1.74 -14.66 0.15
CA ALA A 310 -0.89 -14.87 -1.03
C ALA A 310 -1.27 -16.15 -1.79
N LEU A 311 -1.53 -17.23 -1.07
CA LEU A 311 -1.90 -18.52 -1.65
C LEU A 311 -3.29 -18.51 -2.29
N LEU A 312 -4.25 -17.85 -1.65
CA LEU A 312 -5.65 -17.89 -2.07
C LEU A 312 -6.04 -16.80 -3.08
N SER A 313 -5.38 -15.63 -3.08
CA SER A 313 -5.77 -14.51 -3.96
C SER A 313 -5.84 -14.85 -5.46
N PRO A 314 -4.95 -15.68 -6.04
CA PRO A 314 -5.11 -16.09 -7.45
C PRO A 314 -6.32 -17.00 -7.69
N LEU A 315 -6.73 -17.76 -6.67
CA LEU A 315 -7.90 -18.66 -6.74
C LEU A 315 -9.18 -17.86 -6.60
N THR A 316 -9.27 -16.98 -5.61
CA THR A 316 -10.43 -16.09 -5.39
C THR A 316 -10.61 -15.10 -6.55
N GLY A 317 -9.51 -14.60 -7.14
CA GLY A 317 -9.54 -13.81 -8.36
C GLY A 317 -10.15 -14.56 -9.54
N ARG A 318 -9.77 -15.83 -9.76
CA ARG A 318 -10.40 -16.69 -10.79
C ARG A 318 -11.87 -16.98 -10.49
N LEU A 319 -12.21 -17.14 -9.21
CA LEU A 319 -13.58 -17.36 -8.78
C LEU A 319 -14.44 -16.12 -9.07
N SER A 320 -13.89 -14.93 -8.85
CA SER A 320 -14.52 -13.64 -9.16
C SER A 320 -14.76 -13.44 -10.67
N ASP A 321 -13.93 -14.03 -11.55
CA ASP A 321 -14.16 -14.00 -13.01
C ASP A 321 -15.33 -14.93 -13.42
N ARG A 322 -15.64 -15.97 -12.64
CA ARG A 322 -16.68 -16.98 -12.93
C ARG A 322 -18.01 -16.72 -12.22
N LEU A 323 -17.94 -16.16 -11.02
CA LEU A 323 -19.09 -15.81 -10.19
C LEU A 323 -19.29 -14.29 -10.18
N GLN A 324 -20.41 -13.85 -9.66
CA GLN A 324 -20.62 -12.43 -9.44
C GLN A 324 -19.61 -11.90 -8.40
N PRO A 325 -18.77 -10.90 -8.71
CA PRO A 325 -17.78 -10.33 -7.77
C PRO A 325 -18.38 -9.90 -6.43
N ARG A 326 -19.65 -9.44 -6.46
CA ARG A 326 -20.42 -9.08 -5.27
C ARG A 326 -20.56 -10.23 -4.29
N LEU A 327 -20.83 -11.45 -4.77
CA LEU A 327 -21.00 -12.63 -3.91
C LEU A 327 -19.66 -13.02 -3.26
N VAL A 328 -18.59 -13.07 -4.06
CA VAL A 328 -17.25 -13.41 -3.57
C VAL A 328 -16.81 -12.43 -2.48
N SER A 329 -16.93 -11.11 -2.74
CA SER A 329 -16.58 -10.07 -1.78
C SER A 329 -17.45 -10.12 -0.52
N SER A 330 -18.78 -10.36 -0.65
CA SER A 330 -19.68 -10.42 0.50
C SER A 330 -19.36 -11.62 1.41
N VAL A 331 -19.04 -12.77 0.82
CA VAL A 331 -18.63 -13.97 1.59
C VAL A 331 -17.30 -13.71 2.28
N GLY A 332 -16.31 -13.15 1.58
CA GLY A 332 -15.02 -12.77 2.15
C GLY A 332 -15.18 -11.83 3.35
N MET A 333 -15.98 -10.76 3.20
CA MET A 333 -16.28 -9.84 4.30
C MET A 333 -17.00 -10.49 5.48
N ALA A 334 -17.94 -11.41 5.23
CA ALA A 334 -18.60 -12.17 6.29
C ALA A 334 -17.60 -13.04 7.07
N VAL A 335 -16.70 -13.74 6.37
CA VAL A 335 -15.62 -14.53 6.99
C VAL A 335 -14.68 -13.64 7.81
N THR A 336 -14.28 -12.48 7.27
CA THR A 336 -13.47 -11.50 8.00
C THR A 336 -14.19 -11.01 9.26
N THR A 337 -15.48 -10.72 9.18
CA THR A 337 -16.29 -10.28 10.32
C THR A 337 -16.34 -11.35 11.41
N ILE A 338 -16.56 -12.62 11.03
CA ILE A 338 -16.54 -13.75 11.99
C ILE A 338 -15.17 -13.83 12.67
N GLY A 339 -14.08 -13.72 11.90
CA GLY A 339 -12.74 -13.72 12.46
C GLY A 339 -12.49 -12.55 13.43
N LEU A 340 -13.01 -11.33 13.15
CA LEU A 340 -12.95 -10.18 14.05
C LEU A 340 -13.73 -10.44 15.36
N LEU A 341 -14.93 -11.00 15.26
CA LEU A 341 -15.74 -11.37 16.43
C LEU A 341 -15.02 -12.42 17.29
N LEU A 342 -14.36 -13.39 16.68
CA LEU A 342 -13.55 -14.37 17.41
C LEU A 342 -12.33 -13.71 18.06
N LEU A 343 -11.67 -12.76 17.39
CA LEU A 343 -10.57 -11.98 17.99
C LEU A 343 -11.03 -11.19 19.21
N SER A 344 -12.25 -10.68 19.24
CA SER A 344 -12.78 -9.95 20.40
C SER A 344 -12.96 -10.82 21.65
N THR A 345 -12.99 -12.14 21.51
CA THR A 345 -13.12 -13.09 22.62
C THR A 345 -11.80 -13.58 23.21
N ILE A 346 -10.66 -13.14 22.62
CA ILE A 346 -9.32 -13.56 23.06
C ILE A 346 -9.05 -13.03 24.48
N ARG A 347 -8.54 -13.94 25.33
CA ARG A 347 -8.11 -13.68 26.71
C ARG A 347 -6.63 -14.00 26.88
N SER A 348 -6.03 -13.60 28.01
CA SER A 348 -4.63 -13.88 28.34
C SER A 348 -4.25 -15.37 28.28
N GLU A 349 -5.20 -16.28 28.50
CA GLU A 349 -4.99 -17.74 28.53
C GLU A 349 -5.41 -18.46 27.23
N THR A 350 -5.86 -17.72 26.20
CA THR A 350 -6.31 -18.32 24.94
C THR A 350 -5.21 -19.17 24.30
N ASP A 351 -5.51 -20.42 23.93
CA ASP A 351 -4.53 -21.28 23.26
C ASP A 351 -4.07 -20.64 21.93
N ILE A 352 -2.76 -20.68 21.70
CA ILE A 352 -2.13 -20.12 20.48
C ILE A 352 -2.72 -20.75 19.19
N ARG A 353 -3.15 -22.01 19.25
CA ARG A 353 -3.79 -22.71 18.13
C ARG A 353 -5.08 -22.05 17.69
N ILE A 354 -5.84 -21.49 18.63
CA ILE A 354 -7.07 -20.74 18.34
C ILE A 354 -6.71 -19.45 17.60
N ILE A 355 -5.69 -18.74 18.06
CA ILE A 355 -5.20 -17.51 17.41
C ILE A 355 -4.73 -17.80 15.99
N VAL A 356 -3.97 -18.88 15.80
CA VAL A 356 -3.54 -19.35 14.46
C VAL A 356 -4.76 -19.66 13.58
N GLY A 357 -5.75 -20.38 14.11
CA GLY A 357 -7.00 -20.67 13.39
C GLY A 357 -7.74 -19.40 12.96
N ILE A 358 -7.81 -18.40 13.82
CA ILE A 358 -8.42 -17.10 13.50
C ILE A 358 -7.62 -16.34 12.44
N LEU A 359 -6.28 -16.36 12.50
CA LEU A 359 -5.43 -15.75 11.46
C LEU A 359 -5.59 -16.42 10.10
N VAL A 360 -5.73 -17.75 10.07
CA VAL A 360 -6.05 -18.50 8.84
C VAL A 360 -7.43 -18.08 8.31
N LEU A 361 -8.45 -18.01 9.17
CA LEU A 361 -9.79 -17.55 8.81
C LEU A 361 -9.78 -16.12 8.26
N GLN A 362 -9.03 -15.20 8.89
CA GLN A 362 -8.84 -13.84 8.41
C GLN A 362 -8.14 -13.81 7.04
N GLY A 363 -7.11 -14.65 6.85
CA GLY A 363 -6.43 -14.79 5.57
C GLY A 363 -7.36 -15.28 4.44
N ILE A 364 -8.26 -16.21 4.74
CA ILE A 364 -9.28 -16.70 3.79
C ILE A 364 -10.29 -15.60 3.45
N GLY A 365 -10.78 -14.88 4.47
CA GLY A 365 -11.79 -13.84 4.28
C GLY A 365 -11.27 -12.62 3.51
N PHE A 366 -9.99 -12.32 3.64
CA PHE A 366 -9.35 -11.15 3.02
C PHE A 366 -8.81 -11.45 1.61
N ALA A 367 -8.50 -12.70 1.27
CA ALA A 367 -8.01 -13.12 -0.03
C ALA A 367 -9.07 -12.99 -1.13
#